data_aa2e1cadce6251235a2982d925261765
#
_entry.id   aa2e1cadce6251235a2982d925261765
#
_cell.length_a   1.000
_cell.length_b   1.000
_cell.length_c   1.000
_cell.angle_alpha   90.00
_cell.angle_beta   90.00
_cell.angle_gamma   90.00
#
_symmetry.space_group_name_H-M   'P 1'
#
loop_
_entity.id
_entity.type
_entity.pdbx_description
1 polymer ?
#
loop_
_entity_poly.entity_id
_entity_poly.type
_entity_poly.pdbx_seq_one_letter_code
_entity_poly.pdbx_strand_id
1 'polypeptide(L)'
;MSCRNQFKNAVRLFAEQIDVIHRMVDKYPEDFVLVTTAKGIKDAHKNKKIESLIGVEGGHAMDSSLDTLRMLYDMGGRYMTLTHSCHTPW
;
A
#
# COMPACT_ATOMS: atom_id res chain seq x y z
N MET A 1 19.39 4.53 5.01
CA MET A 1 19.26 4.86 3.56
C MET A 1 19.11 6.37 3.41
N SER A 2 19.83 6.98 2.49
CA SER A 2 19.65 8.40 2.20
C SER A 2 18.32 8.66 1.50
N CYS A 3 17.80 9.89 1.60
CA CYS A 3 16.56 10.25 0.91
C CYS A 3 16.65 10.03 -0.60
N ARG A 4 17.83 10.30 -1.19
CA ARG A 4 18.06 10.07 -2.62
C ARG A 4 17.91 8.59 -2.98
N ASN A 5 18.47 7.71 -2.16
CA ASN A 5 18.35 6.27 -2.40
C ASN A 5 16.92 5.81 -2.19
N GLN A 6 16.20 6.40 -1.24
CA GLN A 6 14.78 6.11 -1.05
C GLN A 6 13.98 6.44 -2.30
N PHE A 7 14.23 7.59 -2.93
CA PHE A 7 13.53 7.95 -4.17
C PHE A 7 13.81 6.97 -5.30
N LYS A 8 15.05 6.52 -5.45
CA LYS A 8 15.42 5.59 -6.52
C LYS A 8 14.78 4.22 -6.36
N ASN A 9 14.65 3.73 -5.12
CA ASN A 9 14.23 2.36 -4.85
C ASN A 9 12.83 2.27 -4.26
N ALA A 10 12.18 3.41 -3.97
CA ALA A 10 10.92 3.41 -3.24
C ALA A 10 9.83 2.61 -3.93
N VAL A 11 9.67 2.77 -5.25
CA VAL A 11 8.62 2.08 -6.01
C VAL A 11 8.78 0.56 -5.90
N ARG A 12 10.00 0.07 -6.10
CA ARG A 12 10.28 -1.36 -6.01
C ARG A 12 10.04 -1.89 -4.60
N LEU A 13 10.52 -1.18 -3.59
CA LEU A 13 10.38 -1.61 -2.20
C LEU A 13 8.92 -1.65 -1.76
N PHE A 14 8.14 -0.63 -2.14
CA PHE A 14 6.71 -0.61 -1.83
C PHE A 14 5.95 -1.70 -2.56
N ALA A 15 6.29 -1.96 -3.82
CA ALA A 15 5.68 -3.04 -4.59
C ALA A 15 5.96 -4.41 -3.96
N GLU A 16 7.20 -4.64 -3.51
CA GLU A 16 7.57 -5.88 -2.82
C GLU A 16 6.82 -6.04 -1.50
N GLN A 17 6.67 -4.96 -0.74
CA GLN A 17 5.93 -5.00 0.52
C GLN A 17 4.45 -5.29 0.31
N ILE A 18 3.85 -4.69 -0.72
CA ILE A 18 2.45 -4.95 -1.07
C ILE A 18 2.27 -6.42 -1.46
N ASP A 19 3.22 -6.98 -2.21
CA ASP A 19 3.18 -8.40 -2.57
C ASP A 19 3.20 -9.30 -1.32
N VAL A 20 4.03 -8.97 -0.34
CA VAL A 20 4.08 -9.70 0.93
C VAL A 20 2.74 -9.65 1.65
N ILE A 21 2.06 -8.50 1.64
CA ILE A 21 0.75 -8.35 2.26
C ILE A 21 -0.27 -9.26 1.56
N HIS A 22 -0.28 -9.28 0.23
CA HIS A 22 -1.17 -10.17 -0.53
C HIS A 22 -0.92 -11.64 -0.21
N ARG A 23 0.34 -12.04 -0.12
CA ARG A 23 0.68 -13.42 0.23
C ARG A 23 0.23 -13.79 1.64
N MET A 24 0.37 -12.87 2.59
CA MET A 24 -0.09 -13.10 3.95
C MET A 24 -1.60 -13.33 4.00
N VAL A 25 -2.36 -12.48 3.32
CA VAL A 25 -3.82 -12.62 3.26
C VAL A 25 -4.23 -13.92 2.58
N ASP A 26 -3.56 -14.28 1.49
CA ASP A 26 -3.84 -15.52 0.76
C ASP A 26 -3.50 -16.76 1.58
N LYS A 27 -2.47 -16.68 2.42
CA LYS A 27 -2.04 -17.80 3.27
C LYS A 27 -2.99 -18.03 4.45
N TYR A 28 -3.62 -16.97 4.95
CA TYR A 28 -4.51 -17.04 6.11
C TYR A 28 -5.88 -16.43 5.78
N PRO A 29 -6.60 -16.99 4.78
CA PRO A 29 -7.85 -16.39 4.32
C PRO A 29 -8.98 -16.47 5.35
N GLU A 30 -8.87 -17.35 6.34
CA GLU A 30 -9.86 -17.46 7.41
C GLU A 30 -9.78 -16.31 8.41
N ASP A 31 -8.58 -15.76 8.60
CA ASP A 31 -8.33 -14.72 9.59
C ASP A 31 -8.24 -13.32 9.00
N PHE A 32 -7.72 -13.21 7.78
CA PHE A 32 -7.44 -11.93 7.14
C PHE A 32 -8.23 -11.77 5.85
N VAL A 33 -8.61 -10.52 5.57
CA VAL A 33 -9.19 -10.16 4.28
C VAL A 33 -8.63 -8.82 3.83
N LEU A 34 -8.23 -8.73 2.57
CA LEU A 34 -7.79 -7.47 1.99
C LEU A 34 -9.02 -6.65 1.62
N VAL A 35 -9.11 -5.44 2.17
CA VAL A 35 -10.24 -4.55 1.89
C VAL A 35 -9.79 -3.37 1.04
N THR A 36 -10.58 -3.04 0.04
CA THR A 36 -10.28 -1.96 -0.90
C THR A 36 -11.45 -0.97 -1.02
N THR A 37 -12.56 -1.25 -0.35
CA THR A 37 -13.76 -0.42 -0.38
C THR A 37 -14.37 -0.33 1.01
N ALA A 38 -15.22 0.68 1.23
CA ALA A 38 -15.95 0.82 2.48
C ALA A 38 -16.89 -0.38 2.73
N LYS A 39 -17.50 -0.91 1.68
CA LYS A 39 -18.33 -2.10 1.78
C LYS A 39 -17.53 -3.30 2.25
N GLY A 40 -16.31 -3.46 1.73
CA GLY A 40 -15.41 -4.53 2.15
C GLY A 40 -15.08 -4.46 3.63
N ILE A 41 -14.88 -3.26 4.16
CA ILE A 41 -14.62 -3.05 5.59
C ILE A 41 -15.82 -3.53 6.42
N LYS A 42 -17.03 -3.15 6.03
CA LYS A 42 -18.24 -3.56 6.73
C LYS A 42 -18.45 -5.07 6.69
N ASP A 43 -18.22 -5.67 5.52
CA ASP A 43 -18.37 -7.12 5.34
C ASP A 43 -17.35 -7.89 6.17
N ALA A 44 -16.10 -7.43 6.22
CA ALA A 44 -15.06 -8.05 7.02
C ALA A 44 -15.39 -8.01 8.50
N HIS A 45 -15.87 -6.86 8.98
CA HIS A 45 -16.28 -6.71 10.38
C HIS A 45 -17.43 -7.67 10.72
N LYS A 46 -18.41 -7.76 9.84
CA LYS A 46 -19.55 -8.67 10.01
C LYS A 46 -19.11 -10.14 10.08
N ASN A 47 -18.12 -10.51 9.29
CA ASN A 47 -17.57 -11.87 9.25
C ASN A 47 -16.48 -12.11 10.28
N LYS A 48 -16.18 -11.13 11.13
CA LYS A 48 -15.18 -11.21 12.20
C LYS A 48 -13.78 -11.54 11.70
N LYS A 49 -13.43 -11.00 10.52
CA LYS A 49 -12.08 -11.14 9.96
C LYS A 49 -11.26 -9.89 10.25
N ILE A 50 -9.94 -10.06 10.27
CA ILE A 50 -9.01 -8.93 10.40
C ILE A 50 -8.94 -8.21 9.06
N GLU A 51 -9.32 -6.95 9.07
CA GLU A 51 -9.34 -6.11 7.87
C GLU A 51 -7.93 -5.61 7.57
N SER A 52 -7.45 -5.88 6.36
CA SER A 52 -6.15 -5.40 5.91
C SER A 52 -6.35 -4.35 4.84
N LEU A 53 -6.00 -3.11 5.15
CA LEU A 53 -6.08 -1.97 4.24
C LEU A 53 -4.67 -1.48 3.94
N ILE A 54 -4.30 -1.46 2.66
CA ILE A 54 -2.94 -1.09 2.27
C ILE A 54 -2.81 0.42 2.20
N GLY A 55 -1.89 0.96 2.99
CA GLY A 55 -1.52 2.36 2.96
C GLY A 55 -0.06 2.51 2.53
N VAL A 56 0.22 3.53 1.74
CA VAL A 56 1.57 3.86 1.28
C VAL A 56 2.02 5.12 2.01
N GLU A 57 3.06 5.02 2.80
CA GLU A 57 3.58 6.14 3.58
C GLU A 57 4.63 6.91 2.79
N GLY A 58 4.34 8.18 2.54
CA GLY A 58 5.22 9.07 1.81
C GLY A 58 4.97 9.08 0.30
N GLY A 59 4.67 10.26 -0.23
CA GLY A 59 4.40 10.42 -1.67
C GLY A 59 5.58 10.09 -2.57
N HIS A 60 6.79 9.99 -2.01
CA HIS A 60 7.95 9.58 -2.79
C HIS A 60 7.83 8.15 -3.34
N ALA A 61 6.90 7.35 -2.82
CA ALA A 61 6.64 6.00 -3.31
C ALA A 61 6.18 5.98 -4.77
N MET A 62 5.56 7.05 -5.25
CA MET A 62 5.13 7.13 -6.64
C MET A 62 6.19 7.72 -7.56
N ASP A 63 7.36 8.11 -7.01
CA ASP A 63 8.48 8.69 -7.77
C ASP A 63 8.02 9.84 -8.67
N SER A 64 7.11 10.69 -8.17
CA SER A 64 6.50 11.80 -8.91
C SER A 64 5.84 11.40 -10.23
N SER A 65 5.44 10.13 -10.37
CA SER A 65 4.83 9.58 -11.57
C SER A 65 3.38 9.17 -11.31
N LEU A 66 2.45 9.69 -12.11
CA LEU A 66 1.05 9.29 -12.03
C LEU A 66 0.84 7.84 -12.47
N ASP A 67 1.67 7.35 -13.38
CA ASP A 67 1.62 5.94 -13.79
C ASP A 67 1.96 5.02 -12.63
N THR A 68 2.96 5.39 -11.84
CA THR A 68 3.32 4.65 -10.64
C THR A 68 2.19 4.69 -9.60
N LEU A 69 1.54 5.84 -9.46
CA LEU A 69 0.39 5.98 -8.56
C LEU A 69 -0.73 5.01 -8.95
N ARG A 70 -1.05 4.93 -10.25
CA ARG A 70 -2.06 3.99 -10.74
C ARG A 70 -1.66 2.54 -10.49
N MET A 71 -0.39 2.22 -10.68
CA MET A 71 0.13 0.88 -10.42
C MET A 71 -0.06 0.50 -8.95
N LEU A 72 0.28 1.41 -8.01
CA LEU A 72 0.11 1.15 -6.58
C LEU A 72 -1.36 0.97 -6.22
N TYR A 73 -2.25 1.74 -6.84
CA TYR A 73 -3.69 1.59 -6.66
C TYR A 73 -4.16 0.23 -7.15
N ASP A 74 -3.73 -0.19 -8.33
CA ASP A 74 -4.13 -1.47 -8.92
C ASP A 74 -3.62 -2.65 -8.08
N MET A 75 -2.50 -2.48 -7.38
CA MET A 75 -1.97 -3.49 -6.47
C MET A 75 -2.71 -3.55 -5.13
N GLY A 76 -3.63 -2.63 -4.89
CA GLY A 76 -4.45 -2.63 -3.69
C GLY A 76 -4.22 -1.47 -2.74
N GLY A 77 -3.29 -0.55 -3.05
CA GLY A 77 -3.06 0.64 -2.23
C GLY A 77 -4.28 1.55 -2.25
N ARG A 78 -4.73 2.02 -1.09
CA ARG A 78 -5.95 2.82 -0.99
C ARG A 78 -5.76 4.17 -0.33
N TYR A 79 -4.64 4.39 0.35
CA TYR A 79 -4.32 5.72 0.84
C TYR A 79 -2.81 5.92 0.78
N MET A 80 -2.40 7.19 0.71
CA MET A 80 -0.99 7.56 0.64
C MET A 80 -0.79 8.87 1.38
N THR A 81 0.21 8.94 2.24
CA THR A 81 0.58 10.20 2.88
C THR A 81 1.41 11.03 1.89
N LEU A 82 1.26 12.36 1.92
CA LEU A 82 1.95 13.23 0.97
C LEU A 82 3.46 13.20 1.18
N THR A 83 3.90 13.33 2.42
CA THR A 83 5.32 13.29 2.76
C THR A 83 5.49 12.50 4.06
N HIS A 84 6.69 11.97 4.26
CA HIS A 84 7.02 11.30 5.51
C HIS A 84 8.26 11.95 6.12
N SER A 85 9.46 11.43 5.86
CA SER A 85 10.69 11.97 6.45
C SER A 85 11.59 12.65 5.44
N CYS A 86 11.35 12.50 4.15
CA CYS A 86 12.14 13.11 3.09
C CYS A 86 11.29 14.08 2.29
N HIS A 87 11.93 15.16 1.81
CA HIS A 87 11.27 16.07 0.88
C HIS A 87 11.00 15.37 -0.44
N THR A 88 9.88 15.72 -1.08
CA THR A 88 9.50 15.21 -2.39
C THR A 88 9.66 16.30 -3.45
N PRO A 89 9.70 15.95 -4.75
CA PRO A 89 9.80 16.95 -5.82
C PRO A 89 8.60 17.88 -5.96
N TRP A 90 7.45 17.53 -5.40
CA TRP A 90 6.28 18.39 -5.45
C TRP A 90 6.10 19.24 -4.20
#